data_6957abde936d532240bf80ea00558dea
#
_entry.id   6957abde936d532240bf80ea00558dea
#
_cell.length_a   1.000
_cell.length_b   1.000
_cell.length_c   1.000
_cell.angle_alpha   90.00
_cell.angle_beta   90.00
_cell.angle_gamma   90.00
#
_symmetry.space_group_name_H-M   'P 1'
#
loop_
_entity.id
_entity.type
_entity.pdbx_description
1 polymer ?
#
loop_
_entity_poly.entity_id
_entity_poly.type
_entity_poly.pdbx_seq_one_letter_code
_entity_poly.pdbx_strand_id
1 'polypeptide(L)'
;TMHYEVPFVPDPAYGALLSGAADRLAGVYFRLGPETPDARMPGLADPSPMELAAGLSGLPPMPRLGLLNAAFHAQETLSKDGLRDLLMLLDGYLAAGALTGIVYADQYLLQALSDASPTVARELCAVPGINFRLDSFERAAAVVDAACSTRFRPPPRVILDRDVNRDLDGLTAMAGKLRREWPDMGLGLMANEG
;
A
#
# COMPACT_ATOMS: atom_id res chain seq x y z
N THR A 1 8.37 18.87 3.15
CA THR A 1 6.91 19.07 3.31
C THR A 1 6.31 17.77 3.76
N MET A 2 5.36 17.83 4.71
CA MET A 2 4.60 16.68 5.18
C MET A 2 3.34 16.53 4.33
N HIS A 3 3.06 15.31 3.87
CA HIS A 3 1.84 14.98 3.15
C HIS A 3 1.14 13.83 3.87
N TYR A 4 -0.16 13.74 3.72
CA TYR A 4 -0.99 12.75 4.40
C TYR A 4 -1.43 11.65 3.44
N GLU A 5 -1.53 10.43 3.94
CA GLU A 5 -2.25 9.33 3.32
C GLU A 5 -3.52 9.08 4.11
N VAL A 6 -4.61 8.97 3.39
CA VAL A 6 -5.93 8.80 4.00
C VAL A 6 -6.66 7.61 3.38
N PRO A 7 -7.54 6.95 4.16
CA PRO A 7 -8.40 5.91 3.59
C PRO A 7 -9.34 6.51 2.56
N PHE A 8 -9.63 5.74 1.52
CA PHE A 8 -10.65 6.09 0.53
C PHE A 8 -11.92 5.29 0.77
N VAL A 9 -13.05 5.98 0.71
CA VAL A 9 -14.40 5.41 0.62
C VAL A 9 -15.13 6.04 -0.55
N PRO A 10 -15.98 5.31 -1.30
CA PRO A 10 -16.65 5.81 -2.49
C PRO A 10 -17.88 6.66 -2.13
N ASP A 11 -17.65 7.73 -1.38
CA ASP A 11 -18.64 8.75 -1.05
C ASP A 11 -18.35 10.01 -1.86
N PRO A 12 -19.33 10.57 -2.63
CA PRO A 12 -19.10 11.73 -3.48
C PRO A 12 -18.65 12.99 -2.73
N ALA A 13 -19.17 13.22 -1.53
CA ALA A 13 -18.79 14.40 -0.72
C ALA A 13 -17.35 14.25 -0.22
N TYR A 14 -16.98 13.03 0.21
CA TYR A 14 -15.61 12.72 0.61
C TYR A 14 -14.64 12.81 -0.57
N GLY A 15 -15.02 12.31 -1.75
CA GLY A 15 -14.23 12.45 -2.98
C GLY A 15 -13.97 13.91 -3.36
N ALA A 16 -14.97 14.78 -3.22
CA ALA A 16 -14.83 16.23 -3.44
C ALA A 16 -13.87 16.86 -2.41
N LEU A 17 -13.96 16.47 -1.14
CA LEU A 17 -13.04 16.92 -0.09
C LEU A 17 -11.59 16.51 -0.39
N LEU A 18 -11.36 15.25 -0.78
CA LEU A 18 -10.03 14.76 -1.15
C LEU A 18 -9.47 15.52 -2.37
N SER A 19 -10.32 15.79 -3.36
CA SER A 19 -9.92 16.55 -4.54
C SER A 19 -9.52 17.98 -4.19
N GLY A 20 -10.23 18.62 -3.27
CA GLY A 20 -9.89 19.96 -2.76
C GLY A 20 -8.64 20.02 -1.89
N ALA A 21 -8.20 18.89 -1.35
CA ALA A 21 -7.00 18.78 -0.50
C ALA A 21 -5.83 18.06 -1.20
N ALA A 22 -5.89 17.86 -2.52
CA ALA A 22 -4.95 17.03 -3.25
C ALA A 22 -3.48 17.44 -3.09
N ASP A 23 -3.20 18.74 -2.92
CA ASP A 23 -1.88 19.29 -2.68
C ASP A 23 -1.24 18.88 -1.34
N ARG A 24 -2.06 18.41 -0.39
CA ARG A 24 -1.65 17.95 0.94
C ARG A 24 -1.61 16.42 1.04
N LEU A 25 -2.08 15.71 0.02
CA LEU A 25 -2.15 14.26 0.04
C LEU A 25 -0.92 13.64 -0.62
N ALA A 26 -0.33 12.65 0.07
CA ALA A 26 0.65 11.75 -0.51
C ALA A 26 -0.03 10.64 -1.33
N GLY A 27 -1.31 10.40 -1.09
CA GLY A 27 -2.13 9.40 -1.76
C GLY A 27 -3.29 8.92 -0.92
N VAL A 28 -4.02 7.97 -1.47
CA VAL A 28 -5.11 7.28 -0.78
C VAL A 28 -4.85 5.79 -0.72
N TYR A 29 -5.38 5.14 0.30
CA TYR A 29 -5.37 3.68 0.39
C TYR A 29 -6.79 3.15 0.58
N PHE A 30 -7.04 1.93 0.11
CA PHE A 30 -8.37 1.35 0.13
C PHE A 30 -8.32 -0.18 0.20
N ARG A 31 -9.42 -0.75 0.69
CA ARG A 31 -9.65 -2.19 0.65
C ARG A 31 -9.98 -2.61 -0.78
N LEU A 32 -9.31 -3.64 -1.29
CA LEU A 32 -9.52 -4.11 -2.67
C LEU A 32 -10.87 -4.81 -2.87
N GLY A 33 -11.41 -5.44 -1.82
CA GLY A 33 -12.68 -6.13 -1.86
C GLY A 33 -12.98 -6.85 -0.54
N PRO A 34 -14.21 -7.34 -0.34
CA PRO A 34 -14.67 -7.94 0.91
C PRO A 34 -13.87 -9.19 1.32
N GLU A 35 -13.35 -9.92 0.36
CA GLU A 35 -12.59 -11.15 0.59
C GLU A 35 -11.08 -10.95 0.63
N THR A 36 -10.60 -9.72 0.41
CA THR A 36 -9.18 -9.45 0.52
C THR A 36 -8.78 -9.39 2.00
N PRO A 37 -7.72 -10.12 2.40
CA PRO A 37 -7.29 -10.13 3.76
C PRO A 37 -6.83 -8.76 4.19
N ASP A 38 -7.38 -8.32 5.25
CA ASP A 38 -7.23 -7.11 5.99
C ASP A 38 -7.90 -5.87 5.44
N ALA A 39 -8.89 -5.46 6.18
CA ALA A 39 -9.07 -4.05 6.41
C ALA A 39 -9.82 -3.84 7.71
N ARG A 40 -9.15 -3.29 8.62
CA ARG A 40 -9.75 -2.70 9.80
C ARG A 40 -10.42 -1.38 9.40
N MET A 41 -11.48 -1.47 8.61
CA MET A 41 -12.42 -0.37 8.40
C MET A 41 -13.79 -0.84 8.88
N PRO A 42 -14.00 -0.91 10.21
CA PRO A 42 -15.25 -1.38 10.76
C PRO A 42 -16.37 -0.38 10.46
N GLY A 43 -17.52 -0.88 10.08
CA GLY A 43 -18.76 -0.13 10.06
C GLY A 43 -19.16 0.58 8.78
N LEU A 44 -18.39 0.46 7.70
CA LEU A 44 -18.81 0.89 6.38
C LEU A 44 -19.34 -0.32 5.60
N ALA A 45 -20.44 -0.13 4.88
CA ALA A 45 -20.88 -1.11 3.89
C ALA A 45 -19.71 -1.39 2.94
N ASP A 46 -19.47 -2.66 2.65
CA ASP A 46 -18.40 -3.03 1.70
C ASP A 46 -18.83 -2.59 0.30
N PRO A 47 -18.20 -1.54 -0.27
CA PRO A 47 -18.50 -1.13 -1.63
C PRO A 47 -18.05 -2.20 -2.62
N SER A 48 -18.75 -2.31 -3.72
CA SER A 48 -18.32 -3.19 -4.79
C SER A 48 -16.99 -2.70 -5.40
N PRO A 49 -16.16 -3.59 -5.98
CA PRO A 49 -14.95 -3.18 -6.70
C PRO A 49 -15.23 -2.15 -7.81
N MET A 50 -16.39 -2.20 -8.43
CA MET A 50 -16.79 -1.25 -9.47
C MET A 50 -17.05 0.15 -8.91
N GLU A 51 -17.74 0.27 -7.78
CA GLU A 51 -17.97 1.55 -7.10
C GLU A 51 -16.65 2.17 -6.61
N LEU A 52 -15.76 1.35 -6.05
CA LEU A 52 -14.42 1.77 -5.66
C LEU A 52 -13.62 2.28 -6.87
N ALA A 53 -13.59 1.52 -7.96
CA ALA A 53 -12.85 1.89 -9.16
C ALA A 53 -13.37 3.20 -9.75
N ALA A 54 -14.70 3.37 -9.84
CA ALA A 54 -15.33 4.59 -10.36
C ALA A 54 -14.97 5.81 -9.49
N GLY A 55 -15.08 5.69 -8.16
CA GLY A 55 -14.75 6.77 -7.24
C GLY A 55 -13.26 7.14 -7.28
N LEU A 56 -12.36 6.14 -7.27
CA LEU A 56 -10.91 6.34 -7.32
C LEU A 56 -10.46 6.98 -8.65
N SER A 57 -11.05 6.57 -9.78
CA SER A 57 -10.73 7.13 -11.10
C SER A 57 -11.13 8.60 -11.22
N GLY A 58 -12.13 9.04 -10.44
CA GLY A 58 -12.56 10.44 -10.38
C GLY A 58 -11.66 11.35 -9.57
N LEU A 59 -10.71 10.82 -8.79
CA LEU A 59 -9.77 11.63 -8.03
C LEU A 59 -8.68 12.24 -8.93
N PRO A 60 -8.12 13.40 -8.56
CA PRO A 60 -6.92 13.95 -9.19
C PRO A 60 -5.77 12.93 -9.22
N PRO A 61 -4.79 13.10 -10.10
CA PRO A 61 -3.60 12.24 -10.15
C PRO A 61 -2.87 12.20 -8.79
N MET A 62 -2.92 11.04 -8.14
CA MET A 62 -2.23 10.75 -6.89
C MET A 62 -2.03 9.24 -6.74
N PRO A 63 -1.11 8.78 -5.89
CA PRO A 63 -0.98 7.37 -5.52
C PRO A 63 -2.29 6.79 -4.97
N ARG A 64 -2.70 5.65 -5.50
CA ARG A 64 -3.90 4.89 -5.09
C ARG A 64 -3.45 3.48 -4.76
N LEU A 65 -3.47 3.13 -3.47
CA LEU A 65 -2.87 1.92 -2.97
C LEU A 65 -3.93 0.94 -2.46
N GLY A 66 -3.96 -0.24 -3.06
CA GLY A 66 -4.80 -1.34 -2.59
C GLY A 66 -4.16 -2.06 -1.40
N LEU A 67 -4.94 -2.34 -0.36
CA LEU A 67 -4.45 -3.01 0.84
C LEU A 67 -4.40 -4.53 0.66
N LEU A 68 -3.19 -5.09 0.80
CA LEU A 68 -2.87 -6.51 0.96
C LEU A 68 -1.98 -6.70 2.19
N ASN A 69 -2.28 -5.97 3.26
CA ASN A 69 -1.38 -5.78 4.39
C ASN A 69 -1.61 -6.76 5.56
N ALA A 70 -2.35 -7.85 5.37
CA ALA A 70 -2.37 -8.94 6.33
C ALA A 70 -0.96 -9.55 6.47
N ALA A 71 -0.55 -9.78 7.73
CA ALA A 71 0.74 -10.42 8.01
C ALA A 71 0.74 -11.92 7.68
N PHE A 72 -0.43 -12.52 7.61
CA PHE A 72 -0.64 -13.93 7.28
C PHE A 72 -1.86 -14.07 6.38
N HIS A 73 -1.76 -14.94 5.38
CA HIS A 73 -2.82 -15.25 4.46
C HIS A 73 -3.31 -16.68 4.66
N ALA A 74 -4.58 -16.91 4.39
CA ALA A 74 -5.12 -18.25 4.32
C ALA A 74 -4.45 -19.02 3.16
N GLN A 75 -4.33 -20.34 3.31
CA GLN A 75 -3.70 -21.19 2.29
C GLN A 75 -4.38 -21.04 0.92
N GLU A 76 -5.68 -20.82 0.91
CA GLU A 76 -6.51 -20.60 -0.26
C GLU A 76 -6.05 -19.38 -1.07
N THR A 77 -5.63 -18.30 -0.40
CA THR A 77 -5.10 -17.07 -1.05
C THR A 77 -3.84 -17.36 -1.87
N LEU A 78 -2.98 -18.24 -1.38
CA LEU A 78 -1.75 -18.64 -2.04
C LEU A 78 -1.94 -19.79 -3.02
N SER A 79 -3.14 -20.34 -3.12
CA SER A 79 -3.46 -21.36 -4.12
C SER A 79 -3.44 -20.76 -5.53
N LYS A 80 -3.35 -21.64 -6.54
CA LYS A 80 -3.38 -21.20 -7.95
C LYS A 80 -4.64 -20.39 -8.29
N ASP A 81 -5.78 -20.81 -7.75
CA ASP A 81 -7.06 -20.14 -7.98
C ASP A 81 -7.15 -18.84 -7.20
N GLY A 82 -6.75 -18.80 -5.94
CA GLY A 82 -6.71 -17.58 -5.12
C GLY A 82 -5.80 -16.52 -5.70
N LEU A 83 -4.60 -16.89 -6.17
CA LEU A 83 -3.68 -15.96 -6.84
C LEU A 83 -4.27 -15.44 -8.15
N ARG A 84 -4.91 -16.31 -8.95
CA ARG A 84 -5.59 -15.90 -10.18
C ARG A 84 -6.70 -14.89 -9.90
N ASP A 85 -7.55 -15.15 -8.92
CA ASP A 85 -8.68 -14.29 -8.59
C ASP A 85 -8.20 -12.93 -8.06
N LEU A 86 -7.15 -12.93 -7.23
CA LEU A 86 -6.52 -11.69 -6.76
C LEU A 86 -5.87 -10.90 -7.92
N LEU A 87 -5.19 -11.57 -8.84
CA LEU A 87 -4.60 -10.92 -10.01
C LEU A 87 -5.66 -10.35 -10.96
N MET A 88 -6.78 -11.03 -11.16
CA MET A 88 -7.91 -10.50 -11.93
C MET A 88 -8.49 -9.24 -11.29
N LEU A 89 -8.58 -9.21 -9.95
CA LEU A 89 -9.03 -8.02 -9.22
C LEU A 89 -8.06 -6.85 -9.40
N LEU A 90 -6.75 -7.07 -9.25
CA LEU A 90 -5.71 -6.05 -9.44
C LEU A 90 -5.71 -5.52 -10.88
N ASP A 91 -5.82 -6.40 -11.88
CA ASP A 91 -5.87 -6.03 -13.30
C ASP A 91 -7.11 -5.19 -13.61
N GLY A 92 -8.26 -5.53 -13.03
CA GLY A 92 -9.49 -4.75 -13.16
C GLY A 92 -9.33 -3.31 -12.63
N TYR A 93 -8.71 -3.12 -11.48
CA TYR A 93 -8.42 -1.79 -10.95
C TYR A 93 -7.38 -1.04 -11.78
N LEU A 94 -6.36 -1.73 -12.31
CA LEU A 94 -5.36 -1.14 -13.21
C LEU A 94 -6.03 -0.64 -14.50
N ALA A 95 -6.85 -1.48 -15.13
CA ALA A 95 -7.56 -1.13 -16.36
C ALA A 95 -8.50 0.07 -16.17
N ALA A 96 -9.08 0.23 -14.98
CA ALA A 96 -9.88 1.40 -14.62
C ALA A 96 -9.06 2.64 -14.26
N GLY A 97 -7.72 2.57 -14.23
CA GLY A 97 -6.85 3.65 -13.75
C GLY A 97 -7.01 3.95 -12.25
N ALA A 98 -7.55 3.00 -11.49
CA ALA A 98 -7.91 3.18 -10.08
C ALA A 98 -6.83 2.67 -9.11
N LEU A 99 -5.77 2.05 -9.59
CA LEU A 99 -4.70 1.46 -8.78
C LEU A 99 -3.32 1.86 -9.30
N THR A 100 -2.42 2.24 -8.41
CA THR A 100 -1.03 2.56 -8.75
C THR A 100 -0.02 1.69 -7.99
N GLY A 101 -0.47 1.00 -6.96
CA GLY A 101 0.37 0.15 -6.13
C GLY A 101 -0.42 -0.60 -5.07
N ILE A 102 0.30 -1.41 -4.32
CA ILE A 102 -0.24 -2.19 -3.20
C ILE A 102 0.53 -1.88 -1.92
N VAL A 103 -0.17 -1.92 -0.78
CA VAL A 103 0.47 -2.00 0.54
C VAL A 103 0.44 -3.46 0.97
N TYR A 104 1.58 -4.05 1.24
CA TYR A 104 1.71 -5.46 1.57
C TYR A 104 2.44 -5.69 2.88
N ALA A 105 2.29 -6.88 3.49
CA ALA A 105 3.00 -7.30 4.69
C ALA A 105 3.46 -8.77 4.66
N ASP A 106 3.26 -9.45 3.54
CA ASP A 106 3.68 -10.83 3.31
C ASP A 106 4.56 -10.91 2.05
N GLN A 107 5.85 -11.20 2.26
CA GLN A 107 6.82 -11.30 1.16
C GLN A 107 6.55 -12.49 0.25
N TYR A 108 5.99 -13.59 0.78
CA TYR A 108 5.66 -14.76 -0.04
C TYR A 108 4.50 -14.47 -0.99
N LEU A 109 3.48 -13.75 -0.50
CA LEU A 109 2.39 -13.29 -1.38
C LEU A 109 2.92 -12.35 -2.47
N LEU A 110 3.79 -11.39 -2.12
CA LEU A 110 4.37 -10.47 -3.08
C LEU A 110 5.13 -11.22 -4.18
N GLN A 111 5.98 -12.18 -3.79
CA GLN A 111 6.73 -13.00 -4.73
C GLN A 111 5.81 -13.85 -5.60
N ALA A 112 4.79 -14.48 -5.01
CA ALA A 112 3.84 -15.32 -5.75
C ALA A 112 3.06 -14.51 -6.81
N LEU A 113 2.63 -13.29 -6.48
CA LEU A 113 1.97 -12.38 -7.44
C LEU A 113 2.93 -11.95 -8.54
N SER A 114 4.18 -11.62 -8.19
CA SER A 114 5.24 -11.25 -9.13
C SER A 114 5.51 -12.35 -10.16
N ASP A 115 5.54 -13.61 -9.72
CA ASP A 115 5.83 -14.75 -10.57
C ASP A 115 4.62 -15.16 -11.41
N ALA A 116 3.42 -15.08 -10.84
CA ALA A 116 2.17 -15.47 -11.51
C ALA A 116 1.76 -14.47 -12.60
N SER A 117 2.01 -13.15 -12.41
CA SER A 117 1.73 -12.14 -13.43
C SER A 117 2.77 -11.03 -13.47
N PRO A 118 3.88 -11.24 -14.22
CA PRO A 118 4.91 -10.21 -14.42
C PRO A 118 4.36 -8.90 -15.00
N THR A 119 3.29 -8.95 -15.78
CA THR A 119 2.68 -7.77 -16.40
C THR A 119 2.02 -6.89 -15.37
N VAL A 120 1.11 -7.45 -14.55
CA VAL A 120 0.44 -6.73 -13.47
C VAL A 120 1.47 -6.19 -12.45
N ALA A 121 2.47 -7.01 -12.09
CA ALA A 121 3.48 -6.60 -11.12
C ALA A 121 4.25 -5.35 -11.59
N ARG A 122 4.66 -5.27 -12.86
CA ARG A 122 5.43 -4.12 -13.40
C ARG A 122 4.65 -2.80 -13.41
N GLU A 123 3.34 -2.86 -13.41
CA GLU A 123 2.49 -1.66 -13.39
C GLU A 123 2.27 -1.11 -11.98
N LEU A 124 2.55 -1.90 -10.93
CA LEU A 124 2.28 -1.56 -9.54
C LEU A 124 3.57 -1.36 -8.75
N CYS A 125 3.58 -0.37 -7.85
CA CYS A 125 4.60 -0.31 -6.79
C CYS A 125 4.16 -1.15 -5.59
N ALA A 126 5.13 -1.72 -4.86
CA ALA A 126 4.88 -2.51 -3.67
C ALA A 126 5.39 -1.77 -2.43
N VAL A 127 4.47 -1.22 -1.62
CA VAL A 127 4.78 -0.45 -0.41
C VAL A 127 4.76 -1.38 0.80
N PRO A 128 5.88 -1.57 1.52
CA PRO A 128 5.88 -2.30 2.78
C PRO A 128 4.99 -1.62 3.82
N GLY A 129 3.99 -2.35 4.31
CA GLY A 129 3.02 -1.85 5.28
C GLY A 129 3.51 -1.93 6.73
N ILE A 130 2.75 -1.30 7.63
CA ILE A 130 3.03 -1.23 9.07
C ILE A 130 3.18 -2.61 9.73
N ASN A 131 2.52 -3.64 9.20
CA ASN A 131 2.56 -4.98 9.77
C ASN A 131 3.90 -5.71 9.57
N PHE A 132 4.83 -5.16 8.78
CA PHE A 132 6.24 -5.60 8.76
C PHE A 132 7.01 -5.19 10.02
N ARG A 133 6.49 -4.25 10.83
CA ARG A 133 7.15 -3.74 12.03
C ARG A 133 8.57 -3.27 11.76
N LEU A 134 8.72 -2.31 10.85
CA LEU A 134 10.02 -1.77 10.45
C LEU A 134 10.54 -0.81 11.53
N ASP A 135 11.15 -1.37 12.56
CA ASP A 135 11.65 -0.69 13.75
C ASP A 135 13.16 -0.40 13.70
N SER A 136 13.86 -0.91 12.68
CA SER A 136 15.30 -0.73 12.48
C SER A 136 15.64 -0.53 11.01
N PHE A 137 16.79 0.12 10.76
CA PHE A 137 17.28 0.31 9.39
C PHE A 137 17.52 -1.03 8.70
N GLU A 138 18.12 -2.00 9.39
CA GLU A 138 18.48 -3.30 8.86
C GLU A 138 17.24 -4.10 8.41
N ARG A 139 16.17 -4.01 9.19
CA ARG A 139 14.88 -4.63 8.83
C ARG A 139 14.23 -3.91 7.65
N ALA A 140 14.21 -2.59 7.65
CA ALA A 140 13.67 -1.81 6.54
C ALA A 140 14.45 -2.08 5.24
N ALA A 141 15.78 -2.10 5.31
CA ALA A 141 16.65 -2.43 4.18
C ALA A 141 16.35 -3.81 3.61
N ALA A 142 16.30 -4.83 4.45
CA ALA A 142 16.03 -6.21 4.02
C ALA A 142 14.65 -6.33 3.30
N VAL A 143 13.62 -5.64 3.81
CA VAL A 143 12.29 -5.67 3.19
C VAL A 143 12.25 -4.90 1.87
N VAL A 144 12.94 -3.76 1.78
CA VAL A 144 13.06 -3.00 0.53
C VAL A 144 13.81 -3.80 -0.53
N ASP A 145 14.96 -4.40 -0.18
CA ASP A 145 15.73 -5.23 -1.10
C ASP A 145 14.91 -6.43 -1.60
N ALA A 146 14.16 -7.07 -0.71
CA ALA A 146 13.27 -8.16 -1.07
C ALA A 146 12.14 -7.69 -2.02
N ALA A 147 11.56 -6.52 -1.82
CA ALA A 147 10.60 -5.93 -2.74
C ALA A 147 11.23 -5.63 -4.12
N CYS A 148 12.41 -5.03 -4.12
CA CYS A 148 13.16 -4.70 -5.34
C CYS A 148 13.63 -5.95 -6.12
N SER A 149 13.72 -7.11 -5.47
CA SER A 149 14.05 -8.39 -6.14
C SER A 149 12.86 -8.96 -6.91
N THR A 150 11.65 -8.47 -6.69
CA THR A 150 10.45 -8.85 -7.43
C THR A 150 10.31 -8.06 -8.75
N ARG A 151 9.24 -8.28 -9.48
CA ARG A 151 8.91 -7.52 -10.70
C ARG A 151 8.09 -6.28 -10.43
N PHE A 152 7.66 -6.07 -9.21
CA PHE A 152 6.99 -4.84 -8.81
C PHE A 152 7.94 -3.65 -8.93
N ARG A 153 7.38 -2.47 -9.19
CA ARG A 153 8.15 -1.23 -9.13
C ARG A 153 8.64 -1.01 -7.69
N PRO A 154 9.86 -0.47 -7.52
CA PRO A 154 10.40 -0.19 -6.19
C PRO A 154 9.43 0.61 -5.32
N PRO A 155 9.41 0.38 -4.00
CA PRO A 155 8.57 1.14 -3.10
C PRO A 155 8.96 2.62 -3.12
N PRO A 156 8.00 3.55 -3.35
CA PRO A 156 8.28 4.98 -3.26
C PRO A 156 8.50 5.44 -1.81
N ARG A 157 8.16 4.60 -0.84
CA ARG A 157 8.33 4.84 0.60
C ARG A 157 8.23 3.54 1.40
N VAL A 158 8.63 3.62 2.66
CA VAL A 158 8.41 2.59 3.68
C VAL A 158 7.59 3.18 4.83
N ILE A 159 6.74 2.35 5.46
CA ILE A 159 5.96 2.74 6.64
C ILE A 159 6.66 2.14 7.86
N LEU A 160 7.17 3.00 8.73
CA LEU A 160 7.92 2.59 9.92
C LEU A 160 6.98 2.12 11.04
N ASP A 161 7.52 1.30 11.94
CA ASP A 161 6.78 0.84 13.12
C ASP A 161 6.40 2.03 14.00
N ARG A 162 5.30 1.88 14.73
CA ARG A 162 4.73 2.89 15.63
C ARG A 162 5.67 3.26 16.76
N ASP A 163 6.42 2.30 17.26
CA ASP A 163 7.34 2.50 18.38
C ASP A 163 8.47 3.45 18.02
N VAL A 164 8.83 3.56 16.73
CA VAL A 164 9.83 4.52 16.24
C VAL A 164 9.35 5.97 16.39
N ASN A 165 8.05 6.23 16.39
CA ASN A 165 7.48 7.58 16.53
C ASN A 165 7.82 8.24 17.88
N ARG A 166 8.21 7.46 18.88
CA ARG A 166 8.52 7.95 20.24
C ARG A 166 10.00 8.22 20.46
N ASP A 167 10.86 7.73 19.56
CA ASP A 167 12.31 7.92 19.59
C ASP A 167 12.74 8.82 18.43
N LEU A 168 12.69 10.13 18.64
CA LEU A 168 13.00 11.10 17.59
C LEU A 168 14.47 11.05 17.15
N ASP A 169 15.39 10.71 18.03
CA ASP A 169 16.82 10.58 17.70
C ASP A 169 17.05 9.34 16.85
N GLY A 170 16.49 8.20 17.27
CA GLY A 170 16.51 6.96 16.49
C GLY A 170 15.83 7.11 15.13
N LEU A 171 14.67 7.76 15.08
CA LEU A 171 13.97 8.08 13.83
C LEU A 171 14.83 8.93 12.89
N THR A 172 15.48 9.98 13.42
CA THR A 172 16.35 10.86 12.63
C THR A 172 17.55 10.10 12.09
N ALA A 173 18.18 9.26 12.92
CA ALA A 173 19.31 8.43 12.51
C ALA A 173 18.90 7.41 11.43
N MET A 174 17.76 6.74 11.61
CA MET A 174 17.19 5.80 10.65
C MET A 174 16.84 6.47 9.32
N ALA A 175 16.17 7.61 9.38
CA ALA A 175 15.84 8.40 8.20
C ALA A 175 17.10 8.84 7.42
N GLY A 176 18.15 9.22 8.16
CA GLY A 176 19.44 9.56 7.57
C GLY A 176 20.11 8.37 6.85
N LYS A 177 20.03 7.16 7.41
CA LYS A 177 20.53 5.94 6.76
C LYS A 177 19.72 5.58 5.51
N LEU A 178 18.38 5.57 5.62
CA LEU A 178 17.49 5.25 4.51
C LEU A 178 17.67 6.22 3.33
N ARG A 179 17.81 7.53 3.57
CA ARG A 179 18.04 8.51 2.52
C ARG A 179 19.39 8.40 1.84
N ARG A 180 20.41 7.85 2.51
CA ARG A 180 21.73 7.59 1.89
C ARG A 180 21.66 6.39 0.94
N GLU A 181 20.91 5.36 1.34
CA GLU A 181 20.76 4.14 0.53
C GLU A 181 19.76 4.33 -0.61
N TRP A 182 18.62 4.97 -0.31
CA TRP A 182 17.55 5.25 -1.27
C TRP A 182 17.15 6.74 -1.19
N PRO A 183 17.84 7.65 -1.90
CA PRO A 183 17.64 9.10 -1.79
C PRO A 183 16.21 9.57 -2.07
N ASP A 184 15.50 8.88 -2.97
CA ASP A 184 14.15 9.23 -3.40
C ASP A 184 13.05 8.54 -2.59
N MET A 185 13.41 7.70 -1.62
CA MET A 185 12.44 6.96 -0.82
C MET A 185 11.85 7.83 0.29
N GLY A 186 10.52 7.90 0.34
CA GLY A 186 9.79 8.56 1.42
C GLY A 186 9.70 7.70 2.68
N LEU A 187 9.44 8.36 3.82
CA LEU A 187 9.14 7.72 5.08
C LEU A 187 7.70 8.01 5.49
N GLY A 188 6.95 6.96 5.80
CA GLY A 188 5.61 7.03 6.36
C GLY A 188 5.63 6.74 7.85
N LEU A 189 4.88 7.53 8.62
CA LEU A 189 4.62 7.34 10.04
C LEU A 189 3.12 7.25 10.26
N MET A 190 2.70 6.38 11.18
CA MET A 190 1.28 6.27 11.56
C MET A 190 0.95 7.39 12.55
N ALA A 191 0.01 8.26 12.17
CA ALA A 191 -0.27 9.48 12.94
C ALA A 191 -1.40 9.35 13.96
N ASN A 192 -2.24 8.36 13.94
CA ASN A 192 -3.43 8.27 14.78
C ASN A 192 -3.65 6.85 15.29
N GLU A 193 -2.91 6.51 16.31
CA GLU A 193 -3.22 5.33 17.10
C GLU A 193 -3.24 5.71 18.58
N GLY A 194 -4.45 6.04 19.03
CA GLY A 194 -4.75 6.19 20.45
C GLY A 194 -4.83 4.87 21.16
#